data_c97e9be5ec4f5eb041f152ad7ff37ce6
#
_entry.id   c97e9be5ec4f5eb041f152ad7ff37ce6
#
_cell.length_a   1.000
_cell.length_b   1.000
_cell.length_c   1.000
_cell.angle_alpha   90.00
_cell.angle_beta   90.00
_cell.angle_gamma   90.00
#
_symmetry.space_group_name_H-M   'P 1'
#
loop_
_entity.id
_entity.type
_entity.pdbx_description
1 polymer ?
#
loop_
_entity_poly.entity_id
_entity_poly.type
_entity_poly.pdbx_seq_one_letter_code
_entity_poly.pdbx_strand_id
1 'polypeptide(L)'
;MFDELYAFIHRMNPYAGIGVLVLILIGLVVWMIADLIPQHWFIKSRPLTKYGRTRRKALHGDAKACETVAKMLEKGSDGAPRNPHRADYFWQYAASIYYHQGRAGDPYGYLKTAEIINRHHEYPHIGRDADRYYRLAMRGFEKLAEAGEARGHIYAGYMYRWGLGCITDHDRAARHLDAAAKAGHAGSMKALAELYLSGYNAKPKPDPVGAATLFRQAALRGDPEARERVGDNYLASLGEAGNRERAYFWYTLAARQGRRDAMRKLVMIEQEWTPKQIRDVQDKMQGWVANPA
;
A
#
# COMPACT_ATOMS: atom_id res chain seq x y z
N MET A 1 44.23 -18.19 -23.60
CA MET A 1 43.41 -17.04 -24.03
C MET A 1 44.28 -15.79 -24.33
N PHE A 2 45.18 -15.35 -23.40
CA PHE A 2 46.10 -14.22 -23.68
C PHE A 2 47.18 -14.59 -24.71
N ASP A 3 47.72 -15.80 -24.65
CA ASP A 3 48.75 -16.28 -25.58
C ASP A 3 48.22 -16.50 -27.00
N GLU A 4 46.95 -16.91 -27.15
CA GLU A 4 46.29 -17.06 -28.43
C GLU A 4 45.95 -15.68 -29.05
N LEU A 5 45.58 -14.73 -28.24
CA LEU A 5 45.34 -13.36 -28.66
C LEU A 5 46.65 -12.68 -29.10
N TYR A 6 47.74 -12.91 -28.38
CA TYR A 6 49.06 -12.42 -28.71
C TYR A 6 49.58 -12.99 -30.04
N ALA A 7 49.39 -14.31 -30.25
CA ALA A 7 49.75 -14.99 -31.49
C ALA A 7 48.90 -14.53 -32.69
N PHE A 8 47.62 -14.18 -32.46
CA PHE A 8 46.74 -13.64 -33.48
C PHE A 8 47.15 -12.22 -33.89
N ILE A 9 47.49 -11.35 -32.94
CA ILE A 9 47.94 -9.97 -33.20
C ILE A 9 49.25 -9.94 -33.97
N HIS A 10 50.18 -10.86 -33.69
CA HIS A 10 51.47 -10.94 -34.40
C HIS A 10 51.36 -11.49 -35.83
N ARG A 11 50.29 -12.18 -36.20
CA ARG A 11 50.02 -12.65 -37.57
C ARG A 11 49.36 -11.62 -38.47
N MET A 12 48.88 -10.52 -37.92
CA MET A 12 48.24 -9.45 -38.68
C MET A 12 49.28 -8.43 -39.18
N ASN A 13 48.99 -7.80 -40.36
CA ASN A 13 49.75 -6.69 -40.86
C ASN A 13 49.96 -5.66 -39.74
N PRO A 14 51.21 -5.16 -39.50
CA PRO A 14 51.50 -4.26 -38.35
C PRO A 14 50.59 -3.05 -38.23
N TYR A 15 50.05 -2.59 -39.34
CA TYR A 15 49.06 -1.49 -39.34
C TYR A 15 47.63 -1.93 -38.94
N ALA A 16 47.27 -3.19 -39.14
CA ALA A 16 46.00 -3.74 -38.75
C ALA A 16 45.98 -4.03 -37.23
N GLY A 17 47.12 -4.47 -36.65
CA GLY A 17 47.28 -4.70 -35.22
C GLY A 17 47.12 -3.42 -34.39
N ILE A 18 47.64 -2.29 -34.90
CA ILE A 18 47.45 -0.97 -34.24
C ILE A 18 45.98 -0.56 -34.23
N GLY A 19 45.28 -0.79 -35.32
CA GLY A 19 43.83 -0.49 -35.42
C GLY A 19 42.98 -1.28 -34.43
N VAL A 20 43.28 -2.57 -34.25
CA VAL A 20 42.60 -3.45 -33.27
C VAL A 20 42.90 -3.01 -31.83
N LEU A 21 44.16 -2.68 -31.51
CA LEU A 21 44.55 -2.16 -30.20
C LEU A 21 43.89 -0.83 -29.87
N VAL A 22 43.77 0.07 -30.83
CA VAL A 22 43.06 1.36 -30.68
C VAL A 22 41.56 1.12 -30.43
N LEU A 23 40.92 0.18 -31.12
CA LEU A 23 39.51 -0.15 -30.89
C LEU A 23 39.29 -0.79 -29.52
N ILE A 24 40.20 -1.66 -29.05
CA ILE A 24 40.15 -2.24 -27.70
C ILE A 24 40.34 -1.15 -26.64
N LEU A 25 41.31 -0.24 -26.82
CA LEU A 25 41.53 0.90 -25.93
C LEU A 25 40.35 1.85 -25.92
N ILE A 26 39.75 2.16 -27.06
CA ILE A 26 38.53 2.97 -27.14
C ILE A 26 37.37 2.25 -26.43
N GLY A 27 37.23 0.93 -26.61
CA GLY A 27 36.23 0.13 -25.91
C GLY A 27 36.42 0.12 -24.41
N LEU A 28 37.64 0.00 -23.91
CA LEU A 28 37.96 0.08 -22.48
C LEU A 28 37.75 1.48 -21.92
N VAL A 29 38.14 2.52 -22.64
CA VAL A 29 37.89 3.91 -22.25
C VAL A 29 36.41 4.22 -22.24
N VAL A 30 35.64 3.78 -23.22
CA VAL A 30 34.17 3.93 -23.26
C VAL A 30 33.54 3.14 -22.10
N TRP A 31 34.02 1.95 -21.78
CA TRP A 31 33.54 1.15 -20.64
C TRP A 31 33.88 1.82 -19.31
N MET A 32 35.11 2.31 -19.11
CA MET A 32 35.52 3.08 -17.92
C MET A 32 34.72 4.39 -17.79
N ILE A 33 34.53 5.11 -18.90
CA ILE A 33 33.73 6.35 -18.90
C ILE A 33 32.24 6.03 -18.64
N ALA A 34 31.72 4.91 -19.13
CA ALA A 34 30.35 4.47 -18.86
C ALA A 34 30.14 4.14 -17.36
N ASP A 35 31.15 3.62 -16.67
CA ASP A 35 31.11 3.40 -15.22
C ASP A 35 31.34 4.71 -14.41
N LEU A 36 32.13 5.63 -14.94
CA LEU A 36 32.37 6.94 -14.34
C LEU A 36 31.25 7.97 -14.60
N ILE A 37 30.46 7.80 -15.67
CA ILE A 37 29.28 8.64 -15.90
C ILE A 37 28.24 8.24 -14.88
N PRO A 38 27.93 9.11 -13.90
CA PRO A 38 26.93 8.80 -12.91
C PRO A 38 25.64 8.40 -13.65
N GLN A 39 25.09 7.21 -13.34
CA GLN A 39 23.91 6.66 -14.03
C GLN A 39 22.71 7.62 -14.07
N HIS A 40 22.72 8.67 -13.25
CA HIS A 40 21.73 9.74 -13.28
C HIS A 40 21.79 10.61 -14.57
N TRP A 41 22.91 10.63 -15.29
CA TRP A 41 23.06 11.38 -16.56
C TRP A 41 22.26 10.72 -17.72
N PHE A 42 22.28 9.38 -17.79
CA PHE A 42 21.49 8.64 -18.77
C PHE A 42 19.98 8.69 -18.53
N ILE A 43 19.57 9.07 -17.31
CA ILE A 43 18.15 9.13 -16.91
C ILE A 43 17.45 10.39 -17.49
N LYS A 44 18.20 11.43 -17.86
CA LYS A 44 17.61 12.69 -18.35
C LYS A 44 17.02 12.64 -19.76
N SER A 45 17.36 11.66 -20.59
CA SER A 45 17.05 11.64 -22.02
C SER A 45 15.95 10.67 -22.46
N ARG A 46 15.41 9.81 -21.58
CA ARG A 46 14.27 8.93 -21.89
C ARG A 46 13.00 9.44 -21.19
N PRO A 47 11.83 9.38 -21.88
CA PRO A 47 10.57 9.63 -21.20
C PRO A 47 10.51 8.68 -20.00
N LEU A 48 10.51 9.25 -18.80
CA LEU A 48 10.62 8.46 -17.57
C LEU A 48 9.40 7.56 -17.43
N THR A 49 9.63 6.25 -17.52
CA THR A 49 8.65 5.25 -17.09
C THR A 49 8.16 5.57 -15.67
N LYS A 50 7.04 5.02 -15.26
CA LYS A 50 6.55 5.18 -13.88
C LYS A 50 7.64 4.77 -12.88
N TYR A 51 8.35 3.66 -13.14
CA TYR A 51 9.52 3.24 -12.39
C TYR A 51 10.61 4.31 -12.31
N GLY A 52 11.03 4.88 -13.44
CA GLY A 52 12.09 5.88 -13.47
C GLY A 52 11.75 7.15 -12.67
N ARG A 53 10.50 7.62 -12.75
CA ARG A 53 10.02 8.76 -11.97
C ARG A 53 9.99 8.45 -10.47
N THR A 54 9.48 7.28 -10.08
CA THR A 54 9.40 6.86 -8.68
C THR A 54 10.79 6.62 -8.10
N ARG A 55 11.70 5.98 -8.87
CA ARG A 55 13.08 5.76 -8.46
C ARG A 55 13.82 7.09 -8.18
N ARG A 56 13.58 8.13 -8.99
CA ARG A 56 14.17 9.45 -8.71
C ARG A 56 13.72 9.98 -7.35
N LYS A 57 12.43 9.93 -7.01
CA LYS A 57 11.93 10.34 -5.69
C LYS A 57 12.56 9.51 -4.57
N ALA A 58 12.66 8.19 -4.76
CA ALA A 58 13.28 7.28 -3.81
C ALA A 58 14.74 7.67 -3.50
N LEU A 59 15.53 7.98 -4.52
CA LEU A 59 16.92 8.42 -4.37
C LEU A 59 17.07 9.79 -3.70
N HIS A 60 16.00 10.61 -3.66
CA HIS A 60 15.95 11.87 -2.92
C HIS A 60 15.40 11.70 -1.49
N GLY A 61 15.32 10.49 -0.98
CA GLY A 61 14.94 10.23 0.40
C GLY A 61 13.44 10.13 0.66
N ASP A 62 12.61 9.91 -0.38
CA ASP A 62 11.19 9.60 -0.19
C ASP A 62 11.01 8.12 0.16
N ALA A 63 10.75 7.82 1.43
CA ALA A 63 10.59 6.47 1.94
C ALA A 63 9.45 5.69 1.25
N LYS A 64 8.32 6.35 0.96
CA LYS A 64 7.18 5.74 0.27
C LYS A 64 7.51 5.42 -1.19
N ALA A 65 8.31 6.27 -1.83
CA ALA A 65 8.83 6.00 -3.16
C ALA A 65 9.80 4.81 -3.14
N CYS A 66 10.64 4.66 -2.11
CA CYS A 66 11.50 3.49 -1.93
C CYS A 66 10.68 2.21 -1.82
N GLU A 67 9.65 2.15 -0.98
CA GLU A 67 8.72 1.01 -0.91
C GLU A 67 8.10 0.68 -2.27
N THR A 68 7.68 1.72 -3.01
CA THR A 68 7.04 1.53 -4.31
C THR A 68 8.02 0.96 -5.34
N VAL A 69 9.25 1.47 -5.37
CA VAL A 69 10.33 0.97 -6.24
C VAL A 69 10.67 -0.47 -5.89
N ALA A 70 10.78 -0.80 -4.61
CA ALA A 70 11.05 -2.16 -4.16
C ALA A 70 9.97 -3.14 -4.66
N LYS A 71 8.70 -2.80 -4.48
CA LYS A 71 7.55 -3.60 -4.98
C LYS A 71 7.56 -3.76 -6.51
N MET A 72 7.94 -2.69 -7.25
CA MET A 72 8.08 -2.76 -8.71
C MET A 72 9.20 -3.71 -9.13
N LEU A 73 10.34 -3.68 -8.43
CA LEU A 73 11.48 -4.56 -8.69
C LEU A 73 11.22 -6.02 -8.32
N GLU A 74 10.44 -6.29 -7.28
CA GLU A 74 10.00 -7.65 -6.92
C GLU A 74 9.12 -8.27 -8.03
N LYS A 75 8.20 -7.48 -8.55
CA LYS A 75 7.20 -7.94 -9.54
C LYS A 75 7.67 -7.85 -10.98
N GLY A 76 8.64 -7.01 -11.29
CA GLY A 76 8.98 -6.67 -12.67
C GLY A 76 7.88 -5.86 -13.36
N SER A 77 7.31 -4.86 -12.68
CA SER A 77 6.16 -4.08 -13.15
C SER A 77 6.50 -2.61 -13.44
N ASP A 78 5.61 -1.92 -14.18
CA ASP A 78 5.70 -0.47 -14.44
C ASP A 78 7.02 -0.02 -15.12
N GLY A 79 7.66 -0.93 -15.88
CA GLY A 79 8.93 -0.70 -16.55
C GLY A 79 10.17 -0.95 -15.67
N ALA A 80 10.00 -1.55 -14.50
CA ALA A 80 11.09 -2.03 -13.68
C ALA A 80 11.50 -3.46 -14.10
N PRO A 81 12.80 -3.77 -14.21
CA PRO A 81 13.25 -5.16 -14.35
C PRO A 81 12.99 -5.90 -13.04
N ARG A 82 12.61 -7.18 -13.11
CA ARG A 82 12.52 -8.01 -11.90
C ARG A 82 13.91 -8.19 -11.32
N ASN A 83 14.15 -7.67 -10.13
CA ASN A 83 15.44 -7.77 -9.45
C ASN A 83 15.25 -7.74 -7.92
N PRO A 84 15.14 -8.93 -7.28
CA PRO A 84 14.97 -9.04 -5.83
C PRO A 84 16.07 -8.38 -5.01
N HIS A 85 17.35 -8.53 -5.40
CA HIS A 85 18.47 -7.93 -4.67
C HIS A 85 18.41 -6.40 -4.65
N ARG A 86 18.01 -5.78 -5.77
CA ARG A 86 17.78 -4.32 -5.80
C ARG A 86 16.51 -3.93 -5.04
N ALA A 87 15.50 -4.79 -5.01
CA ALA A 87 14.32 -4.56 -4.19
C ALA A 87 14.70 -4.50 -2.70
N ASP A 88 15.51 -5.45 -2.22
CA ASP A 88 16.01 -5.47 -0.84
C ASP A 88 16.77 -4.19 -0.48
N TYR A 89 17.63 -3.70 -1.37
CA TYR A 89 18.29 -2.41 -1.16
C TYR A 89 17.31 -1.27 -0.91
N PHE A 90 16.23 -1.17 -1.72
CA PHE A 90 15.24 -0.11 -1.55
C PHE A 90 14.36 -0.32 -0.31
N TRP A 91 14.12 -1.56 0.11
CA TRP A 91 13.46 -1.85 1.39
C TRP A 91 14.31 -1.42 2.58
N GLN A 92 15.61 -1.74 2.56
CA GLN A 92 16.55 -1.30 3.59
C GLN A 92 16.64 0.21 3.67
N TYR A 93 16.71 0.87 2.52
CA TYR A 93 16.77 2.33 2.47
C TYR A 93 15.48 2.97 2.99
N ALA A 94 14.32 2.43 2.63
CA ALA A 94 13.04 2.86 3.21
C ALA A 94 13.01 2.71 4.73
N ALA A 95 13.43 1.55 5.24
CA ALA A 95 13.48 1.27 6.68
C ALA A 95 14.42 2.25 7.42
N SER A 96 15.58 2.57 6.84
CA SER A 96 16.50 3.55 7.40
C SER A 96 15.87 4.96 7.49
N ILE A 97 15.21 5.41 6.43
CA ILE A 97 14.53 6.72 6.43
C ILE A 97 13.43 6.75 7.49
N TYR A 98 12.58 5.73 7.55
CA TYR A 98 11.52 5.63 8.55
C TYR A 98 12.07 5.55 9.98
N TYR A 99 13.17 4.83 10.20
CA TYR A 99 13.84 4.79 11.51
C TYR A 99 14.29 6.19 11.95
N HIS A 100 14.89 6.98 11.06
CA HIS A 100 15.29 8.35 11.38
C HIS A 100 14.08 9.26 11.66
N GLN A 101 12.97 9.09 10.92
CA GLN A 101 11.70 9.79 11.22
C GLN A 101 11.17 9.42 12.61
N GLY A 102 11.24 8.14 12.99
CA GLY A 102 10.88 7.68 14.33
C GLY A 102 11.74 8.32 15.42
N ARG A 103 13.05 8.39 15.21
CA ARG A 103 13.97 9.08 16.11
C ARG A 103 13.73 10.58 16.21
N ALA A 104 13.24 11.20 15.16
CA ALA A 104 12.84 12.60 15.13
C ALA A 104 11.48 12.87 15.82
N GLY A 105 10.82 11.82 16.35
CA GLY A 105 9.60 11.95 17.13
C GLY A 105 8.31 11.54 16.41
N ASP A 106 8.37 11.12 15.14
CA ASP A 106 7.19 10.59 14.43
C ASP A 106 7.01 9.09 14.70
N PRO A 107 6.02 8.65 15.52
CA PRO A 107 5.81 7.24 15.82
C PRO A 107 5.49 6.39 14.59
N TYR A 108 4.96 6.99 13.52
CA TYR A 108 4.71 6.32 12.25
C TYR A 108 6.01 5.80 11.60
N GLY A 109 7.12 6.51 11.79
CA GLY A 109 8.43 6.05 11.35
C GLY A 109 8.82 4.71 11.99
N TYR A 110 8.64 4.57 13.31
CA TYR A 110 8.89 3.29 14.00
C TYR A 110 7.93 2.17 13.54
N LEU A 111 6.64 2.50 13.36
CA LEU A 111 5.65 1.54 12.85
C LEU A 111 6.09 0.98 11.48
N LYS A 112 6.46 1.86 10.56
CA LYS A 112 6.91 1.48 9.22
C LYS A 112 8.22 0.69 9.23
N THR A 113 9.16 1.07 10.08
CA THR A 113 10.40 0.31 10.30
C THR A 113 10.09 -1.12 10.73
N ALA A 114 9.20 -1.28 11.74
CA ALA A 114 8.78 -2.59 12.23
C ALA A 114 8.10 -3.45 11.15
N GLU A 115 7.18 -2.86 10.36
CA GLU A 115 6.49 -3.55 9.27
C GLU A 115 7.47 -4.08 8.21
N ILE A 116 8.50 -3.28 7.85
CA ILE A 116 9.50 -3.68 6.87
C ILE A 116 10.38 -4.81 7.42
N ILE A 117 10.86 -4.69 8.66
CA ILE A 117 11.66 -5.73 9.32
C ILE A 117 10.88 -7.04 9.42
N ASN A 118 9.62 -6.97 9.84
CA ASN A 118 8.76 -8.16 9.99
C ASN A 118 8.51 -8.88 8.67
N ARG A 119 8.52 -8.16 7.54
CA ARG A 119 8.34 -8.74 6.21
C ARG A 119 9.62 -9.37 5.65
N HIS A 120 10.77 -8.79 5.92
CA HIS A 120 12.03 -9.10 5.23
C HIS A 120 13.14 -9.67 6.12
N HIS A 121 12.90 -9.96 7.38
CA HIS A 121 13.70 -10.67 8.39
C HIS A 121 15.21 -10.39 8.52
N GLU A 122 15.88 -9.70 7.59
CA GLU A 122 17.34 -9.53 7.59
C GLU A 122 17.80 -8.11 7.21
N TYR A 123 17.87 -7.21 8.19
CA TYR A 123 18.54 -5.92 8.00
C TYR A 123 19.61 -5.69 9.06
N PRO A 124 20.92 -5.86 8.70
CA PRO A 124 22.01 -5.83 9.68
C PRO A 124 22.18 -4.49 10.41
N HIS A 125 21.73 -3.37 9.82
CA HIS A 125 21.97 -2.03 10.38
C HIS A 125 20.82 -1.50 11.27
N ILE A 126 19.63 -2.09 11.20
CA ILE A 126 18.44 -1.62 11.94
C ILE A 126 18.05 -2.61 13.04
N GLY A 127 18.68 -3.80 13.04
CA GLY A 127 18.34 -4.89 13.95
C GLY A 127 17.17 -5.74 13.44
N ARG A 128 17.02 -6.91 14.07
CA ARG A 128 15.99 -7.91 13.70
C ARG A 128 14.75 -7.84 14.60
N ASP A 129 14.73 -6.95 15.59
CA ASP A 129 13.67 -6.86 16.59
C ASP A 129 12.56 -5.90 16.14
N ALA A 130 11.65 -6.38 15.28
CA ALA A 130 10.47 -5.64 14.88
C ALA A 130 9.59 -5.25 16.08
N ASP A 131 9.51 -6.12 17.12
CA ASP A 131 8.70 -5.87 18.31
C ASP A 131 9.16 -4.66 19.10
N ARG A 132 10.49 -4.43 19.15
CA ARG A 132 11.03 -3.22 19.75
C ARG A 132 10.47 -1.96 19.09
N TYR A 133 10.43 -1.93 17.76
CA TYR A 133 9.94 -0.77 17.02
C TYR A 133 8.42 -0.65 17.10
N TYR A 134 7.68 -1.75 17.13
CA TYR A 134 6.25 -1.71 17.41
C TYR A 134 5.98 -1.12 18.81
N ARG A 135 6.73 -1.51 19.85
CA ARG A 135 6.60 -0.92 21.20
C ARG A 135 6.92 0.59 21.22
N LEU A 136 7.92 1.04 20.47
CA LEU A 136 8.25 2.46 20.35
C LEU A 136 7.14 3.24 19.63
N ALA A 137 6.61 2.68 18.53
CA ALA A 137 5.49 3.25 17.79
C ALA A 137 4.24 3.36 18.69
N MET A 138 3.91 2.28 19.43
CA MET A 138 2.76 2.23 20.31
C MET A 138 2.80 3.34 21.37
N ARG A 139 3.93 3.47 22.10
CA ARG A 139 4.10 4.55 23.06
C ARG A 139 3.95 5.95 22.46
N GLY A 140 4.44 6.14 21.25
CA GLY A 140 4.30 7.41 20.53
C GLY A 140 2.87 7.70 20.16
N PHE A 141 2.12 6.70 19.65
CA PHE A 141 0.71 6.89 19.30
C PHE A 141 -0.18 7.06 20.53
N GLU A 142 0.11 6.40 21.66
CA GLU A 142 -0.59 6.66 22.92
C GLU A 142 -0.41 8.12 23.36
N LYS A 143 0.80 8.65 23.34
CA LYS A 143 1.04 10.08 23.65
C LYS A 143 0.27 11.03 22.73
N LEU A 144 0.21 10.73 21.41
CA LEU A 144 -0.59 11.53 20.48
C LEU A 144 -2.09 11.42 20.79
N ALA A 145 -2.57 10.23 21.18
CA ALA A 145 -3.96 10.03 21.57
C ALA A 145 -4.30 10.78 22.87
N GLU A 146 -3.42 10.76 23.87
CA GLU A 146 -3.54 11.53 25.11
C GLU A 146 -3.56 13.05 24.85
N ALA A 147 -2.83 13.51 23.83
CA ALA A 147 -2.86 14.89 23.35
C ALA A 147 -4.14 15.23 22.54
N GLY A 148 -5.05 14.26 22.33
CA GLY A 148 -6.29 14.44 21.58
C GLY A 148 -6.13 14.36 20.06
N GLU A 149 -4.96 13.93 19.55
CA GLU A 149 -4.74 13.81 18.13
C GLU A 149 -5.44 12.56 17.56
N ALA A 150 -6.31 12.77 16.56
CA ALA A 150 -7.02 11.68 15.89
C ALA A 150 -6.08 10.60 15.33
N ARG A 151 -4.90 11.00 14.84
CA ARG A 151 -3.87 10.09 14.33
C ARG A 151 -3.38 9.12 15.40
N GLY A 152 -3.21 9.57 16.65
CA GLY A 152 -2.86 8.73 17.78
C GLY A 152 -3.92 7.66 18.02
N HIS A 153 -5.18 8.04 18.07
CA HIS A 153 -6.30 7.11 18.25
C HIS A 153 -6.42 6.11 17.10
N ILE A 154 -6.24 6.52 15.84
CA ILE A 154 -6.27 5.63 14.67
C ILE A 154 -5.25 4.50 14.84
N TYR A 155 -3.98 4.86 15.01
CA TYR A 155 -2.91 3.85 15.03
C TYR A 155 -2.89 3.04 16.33
N ALA A 156 -3.11 3.64 17.50
CA ALA A 156 -3.23 2.91 18.76
C ALA A 156 -4.38 1.88 18.70
N GLY A 157 -5.54 2.26 18.15
CA GLY A 157 -6.66 1.35 17.97
C GLY A 157 -6.32 0.13 17.12
N TYR A 158 -5.64 0.33 15.99
CA TYR A 158 -5.17 -0.78 15.16
C TYR A 158 -4.10 -1.62 15.86
N MET A 159 -3.15 -0.99 16.57
CA MET A 159 -2.08 -1.71 17.25
C MET A 159 -2.61 -2.58 18.40
N TYR A 160 -3.56 -2.09 19.20
CA TYR A 160 -4.25 -2.91 20.20
C TYR A 160 -5.06 -4.05 19.60
N ARG A 161 -5.73 -3.80 18.47
CA ARG A 161 -6.52 -4.83 17.78
C ARG A 161 -5.67 -6.00 17.30
N TRP A 162 -4.47 -5.73 16.80
CA TRP A 162 -3.59 -6.73 16.19
C TRP A 162 -2.43 -7.17 17.11
N GLY A 163 -2.33 -6.62 18.32
CA GLY A 163 -1.23 -6.94 19.25
C GLY A 163 0.14 -6.47 18.75
N LEU A 164 0.21 -5.34 18.05
CA LEU A 164 1.47 -4.84 17.52
C LEU A 164 2.21 -4.04 18.59
N GLY A 165 3.29 -4.63 19.15
CA GLY A 165 4.07 -4.04 20.25
C GLY A 165 3.38 -4.02 21.60
N CYS A 166 2.23 -4.66 21.74
CA CYS A 166 1.44 -4.83 22.95
C CYS A 166 0.67 -6.15 22.89
N ILE A 167 0.08 -6.54 24.01
CA ILE A 167 -0.89 -7.65 24.03
C ILE A 167 -2.17 -7.17 23.33
N THR A 168 -2.79 -8.04 22.53
CA THR A 168 -4.10 -7.78 21.91
C THR A 168 -5.13 -7.42 22.96
N ASP A 169 -5.74 -6.25 22.82
CA ASP A 169 -6.77 -5.74 23.72
C ASP A 169 -7.88 -5.08 22.92
N HIS A 170 -8.95 -5.82 22.67
CA HIS A 170 -10.07 -5.37 21.87
C HIS A 170 -10.88 -4.26 22.56
N ASP A 171 -10.86 -4.18 23.89
CA ASP A 171 -11.55 -3.12 24.63
C ASP A 171 -10.83 -1.78 24.47
N ARG A 172 -9.49 -1.77 24.57
CA ARG A 172 -8.69 -0.59 24.25
C ARG A 172 -8.77 -0.23 22.78
N ALA A 173 -8.69 -1.22 21.89
CA ALA A 173 -8.88 -1.02 20.47
C ALA A 173 -10.22 -0.32 20.18
N ALA A 174 -11.33 -0.82 20.75
CA ALA A 174 -12.65 -0.24 20.55
C ALA A 174 -12.73 1.22 21.01
N ARG A 175 -12.17 1.55 22.19
CA ARG A 175 -12.13 2.94 22.70
C ARG A 175 -11.39 3.88 21.77
N HIS A 176 -10.21 3.48 21.33
CA HIS A 176 -9.41 4.30 20.41
C HIS A 176 -10.06 4.41 19.01
N LEU A 177 -10.58 3.30 18.48
CA LEU A 177 -11.28 3.31 17.19
C LEU A 177 -12.56 4.15 17.23
N ASP A 178 -13.30 4.15 18.35
CA ASP A 178 -14.48 5.00 18.53
C ASP A 178 -14.11 6.50 18.54
N ALA A 179 -13.06 6.88 19.26
CA ALA A 179 -12.56 8.25 19.25
C ALA A 179 -12.15 8.69 17.83
N ALA A 180 -11.43 7.82 17.09
CA ALA A 180 -11.06 8.10 15.72
C ALA A 180 -12.26 8.13 14.76
N ALA A 181 -13.28 7.28 14.99
CA ALA A 181 -14.53 7.27 14.24
C ALA A 181 -15.32 8.57 14.43
N LYS A 182 -15.41 9.04 15.68
CA LYS A 182 -16.02 10.36 16.01
C LYS A 182 -15.28 11.52 15.34
N ALA A 183 -13.97 11.42 15.20
CA ALA A 183 -13.16 12.36 14.42
C ALA A 183 -13.32 12.21 12.88
N GLY A 184 -14.17 11.29 12.42
CA GLY A 184 -14.52 11.13 11.01
C GLY A 184 -13.66 10.13 10.23
N HIS A 185 -12.79 9.35 10.87
CA HIS A 185 -11.93 8.39 10.16
C HIS A 185 -12.69 7.13 9.72
N ALA A 186 -12.97 7.01 8.42
CA ALA A 186 -13.75 5.91 7.86
C ALA A 186 -13.17 4.51 8.13
N GLY A 187 -11.84 4.37 8.05
CA GLY A 187 -11.17 3.11 8.37
C GLY A 187 -11.38 2.66 9.82
N SER A 188 -11.40 3.60 10.78
CA SER A 188 -11.67 3.29 12.19
C SER A 188 -13.14 2.92 12.41
N MET A 189 -14.09 3.56 11.72
CA MET A 189 -15.50 3.16 11.74
C MET A 189 -15.67 1.71 11.28
N LYS A 190 -15.03 1.36 10.17
CA LYS A 190 -15.03 -0.02 9.66
C LYS A 190 -14.41 -0.99 10.66
N ALA A 191 -13.24 -0.68 11.20
CA ALA A 191 -12.55 -1.55 12.15
C ALA A 191 -13.36 -1.76 13.45
N LEU A 192 -14.06 -0.71 13.93
CA LEU A 192 -14.96 -0.79 15.06
C LEU A 192 -16.20 -1.62 14.73
N ALA A 193 -16.78 -1.48 13.52
CA ALA A 193 -17.89 -2.29 13.06
C ALA A 193 -17.55 -3.78 13.06
N GLU A 194 -16.34 -4.13 12.63
CA GLU A 194 -15.86 -5.53 12.65
C GLU A 194 -15.72 -6.07 14.08
N LEU A 195 -15.27 -5.24 15.05
CA LEU A 195 -15.26 -5.60 16.46
C LEU A 195 -16.69 -5.81 17.00
N TYR A 196 -17.65 -5.00 16.58
CA TYR A 196 -19.06 -5.18 16.97
C TYR A 196 -19.66 -6.50 16.42
N LEU A 197 -19.24 -6.93 15.22
CA LEU A 197 -19.68 -8.22 14.66
C LEU A 197 -19.05 -9.43 15.36
N SER A 198 -17.80 -9.32 15.81
CA SER A 198 -17.12 -10.41 16.52
C SER A 198 -17.47 -10.47 18.01
N GLY A 199 -17.89 -9.36 18.58
CA GLY A 199 -17.93 -9.17 20.02
C GLY A 199 -16.52 -8.97 20.64
N TYR A 200 -16.44 -8.41 21.83
CA TYR A 200 -15.23 -8.22 22.62
C TYR A 200 -15.57 -8.17 24.10
N ASN A 201 -14.60 -8.15 25.02
CA ASN A 201 -14.86 -8.37 26.46
C ASN A 201 -15.94 -7.44 27.05
N ALA A 202 -15.86 -6.13 26.77
CA ALA A 202 -16.87 -5.16 27.22
C ALA A 202 -18.22 -5.32 26.48
N LYS A 203 -18.24 -5.96 25.33
CA LYS A 203 -19.41 -6.20 24.49
C LYS A 203 -19.39 -7.63 23.93
N PRO A 204 -19.61 -8.67 24.76
CA PRO A 204 -19.34 -10.05 24.37
C PRO A 204 -20.33 -10.60 23.33
N LYS A 205 -21.53 -10.00 23.23
CA LYS A 205 -22.50 -10.37 22.21
C LYS A 205 -22.29 -9.53 20.94
N PRO A 206 -22.31 -10.17 19.74
CA PRO A 206 -22.32 -9.46 18.49
C PRO A 206 -23.42 -8.39 18.42
N ASP A 207 -23.08 -7.23 17.87
CA ASP A 207 -24.01 -6.14 17.63
C ASP A 207 -24.05 -5.82 16.12
N PRO A 208 -24.85 -6.56 15.34
CA PRO A 208 -24.95 -6.35 13.91
C PRO A 208 -25.61 -5.01 13.53
N VAL A 209 -26.48 -4.48 14.38
CA VAL A 209 -27.15 -3.20 14.13
C VAL A 209 -26.16 -2.04 14.28
N GLY A 210 -25.40 -2.03 15.38
CA GLY A 210 -24.33 -1.06 15.58
C GLY A 210 -23.27 -1.14 14.50
N ALA A 211 -22.89 -2.35 14.10
CA ALA A 211 -21.94 -2.58 13.01
C ALA A 211 -22.45 -2.05 11.68
N ALA A 212 -23.71 -2.31 11.31
CA ALA A 212 -24.32 -1.81 10.08
C ALA A 212 -24.34 -0.27 10.04
N THR A 213 -24.64 0.37 11.17
CA THR A 213 -24.61 1.83 11.31
C THR A 213 -23.20 2.39 11.06
N LEU A 214 -22.18 1.77 11.64
CA LEU A 214 -20.77 2.18 11.46
C LEU A 214 -20.29 1.93 10.02
N PHE A 215 -20.63 0.80 9.42
CA PHE A 215 -20.33 0.54 8.00
C PHE A 215 -20.98 1.59 7.08
N ARG A 216 -22.25 1.95 7.35
CA ARG A 216 -22.92 2.99 6.58
C ARG A 216 -22.22 4.34 6.73
N GLN A 217 -21.82 4.74 7.93
CA GLN A 217 -21.07 5.97 8.15
C GLN A 217 -19.72 5.96 7.40
N ALA A 218 -18.98 4.85 7.43
CA ALA A 218 -17.74 4.69 6.68
C ALA A 218 -17.97 4.74 5.16
N ALA A 219 -19.03 4.10 4.67
CA ALA A 219 -19.42 4.07 3.27
C ALA A 219 -19.75 5.46 2.72
N LEU A 220 -20.47 6.29 3.51
CA LEU A 220 -20.77 7.69 3.20
C LEU A 220 -19.51 8.54 3.12
N ARG A 221 -18.49 8.22 3.91
CA ARG A 221 -17.15 8.86 3.86
C ARG A 221 -16.24 8.30 2.76
N GLY A 222 -16.75 7.40 1.95
CA GLY A 222 -16.07 6.92 0.76
C GLY A 222 -15.22 5.65 0.93
N ASP A 223 -15.30 4.96 2.07
CA ASP A 223 -14.58 3.68 2.23
C ASP A 223 -15.17 2.61 1.28
N PRO A 224 -14.39 2.06 0.33
CA PRO A 224 -14.92 1.17 -0.69
C PRO A 224 -15.35 -0.20 -0.15
N GLU A 225 -14.73 -0.69 0.90
CA GLU A 225 -15.09 -1.96 1.52
C GLU A 225 -16.35 -1.80 2.37
N ALA A 226 -16.49 -0.67 3.08
CA ALA A 226 -17.72 -0.36 3.79
C ALA A 226 -18.91 -0.21 2.83
N ARG A 227 -18.74 0.40 1.66
CA ARG A 227 -19.76 0.45 0.61
C ARG A 227 -20.21 -0.94 0.18
N GLU A 228 -19.25 -1.87 -0.03
CA GLU A 228 -19.56 -3.26 -0.35
C GLU A 228 -20.35 -3.93 0.78
N ARG A 229 -19.94 -3.75 2.04
CA ARG A 229 -20.65 -4.29 3.23
C ARG A 229 -22.07 -3.74 3.36
N VAL A 230 -22.28 -2.46 3.07
CA VAL A 230 -23.63 -1.88 3.06
C VAL A 230 -24.48 -2.52 1.96
N GLY A 231 -23.92 -2.76 0.78
CA GLY A 231 -24.58 -3.52 -0.28
C GLY A 231 -24.97 -4.92 0.15
N ASP A 232 -24.05 -5.64 0.83
CA ASP A 232 -24.32 -6.98 1.38
C ASP A 232 -25.48 -6.96 2.39
N ASN A 233 -25.52 -5.95 3.26
CA ASN A 233 -26.60 -5.81 4.25
C ASN A 233 -27.95 -5.60 3.57
N TYR A 234 -28.02 -4.81 2.49
CA TYR A 234 -29.27 -4.62 1.73
C TYR A 234 -29.70 -5.91 1.03
N LEU A 235 -28.77 -6.71 0.48
CA LEU A 235 -29.10 -8.00 -0.10
C LEU A 235 -29.57 -9.03 0.94
N ALA A 236 -28.96 -9.04 2.12
CA ALA A 236 -29.33 -9.96 3.21
C ALA A 236 -30.69 -9.64 3.81
N SER A 237 -31.18 -8.40 3.70
CA SER A 237 -32.51 -7.94 4.14
C SER A 237 -33.56 -8.44 3.14
N LEU A 238 -33.78 -9.75 3.05
CA LEU A 238 -34.58 -10.44 2.07
C LEU A 238 -36.05 -9.95 2.05
N GLY A 239 -36.53 -9.54 0.89
CA GLY A 239 -37.96 -9.47 0.56
C GLY A 239 -38.44 -8.19 -0.12
N GLU A 240 -37.70 -7.10 -0.14
CA GLU A 240 -38.11 -5.85 -0.79
C GLU A 240 -37.30 -5.58 -2.07
N ALA A 241 -37.98 -5.36 -3.19
CA ALA A 241 -37.35 -5.03 -4.47
C ALA A 241 -36.42 -3.81 -4.34
N GLY A 242 -36.80 -2.81 -3.52
CA GLY A 242 -36.02 -1.62 -3.25
C GLY A 242 -34.68 -1.88 -2.55
N ASN A 243 -34.52 -2.96 -1.80
CA ASN A 243 -33.27 -3.32 -1.15
C ASN A 243 -32.21 -3.79 -2.16
N ARG A 244 -32.66 -4.51 -3.22
CA ARG A 244 -31.79 -4.96 -4.29
C ARG A 244 -31.28 -3.81 -5.16
N GLU A 245 -32.13 -2.81 -5.43
CA GLU A 245 -31.74 -1.57 -6.12
C GLU A 245 -30.73 -0.78 -5.28
N ARG A 246 -30.91 -0.69 -3.96
CA ARG A 246 -29.96 -0.06 -3.04
C ARG A 246 -28.64 -0.82 -2.96
N ALA A 247 -28.67 -2.14 -2.92
CA ALA A 247 -27.47 -2.96 -2.99
C ALA A 247 -26.67 -2.68 -4.28
N TYR A 248 -27.36 -2.65 -5.43
CA TYR A 248 -26.77 -2.31 -6.72
C TYR A 248 -26.09 -0.93 -6.70
N PHE A 249 -26.74 0.07 -6.10
CA PHE A 249 -26.14 1.40 -5.91
C PHE A 249 -24.83 1.35 -5.14
N TRP A 250 -24.81 0.72 -3.96
CA TRP A 250 -23.63 0.67 -3.12
C TRP A 250 -22.51 -0.14 -3.76
N TYR A 251 -22.82 -1.24 -4.43
CA TYR A 251 -21.83 -1.99 -5.19
C TYR A 251 -21.26 -1.20 -6.36
N THR A 252 -22.07 -0.40 -7.03
CA THR A 252 -21.60 0.48 -8.12
C THR A 252 -20.57 1.49 -7.58
N LEU A 253 -20.83 2.10 -6.43
CA LEU A 253 -19.89 3.03 -5.80
C LEU A 253 -18.58 2.33 -5.37
N ALA A 254 -18.67 1.10 -4.86
CA ALA A 254 -17.49 0.30 -4.50
C ALA A 254 -16.68 -0.16 -5.73
N ALA A 255 -17.37 -0.61 -6.78
CA ALA A 255 -16.77 -1.06 -8.03
C ALA A 255 -16.02 0.05 -8.76
N ARG A 256 -16.57 1.27 -8.80
CA ARG A 256 -15.88 2.47 -9.35
C ARG A 256 -14.56 2.78 -8.66
N GLN A 257 -14.38 2.32 -7.42
CA GLN A 257 -13.13 2.44 -6.66
C GLN A 257 -12.24 1.18 -6.77
N GLY A 258 -12.56 0.27 -7.69
CA GLY A 258 -11.74 -0.89 -7.99
C GLY A 258 -12.00 -2.13 -7.12
N ARG A 259 -13.12 -2.19 -6.37
CA ARG A 259 -13.51 -3.39 -5.60
C ARG A 259 -13.98 -4.49 -6.54
N ARG A 260 -13.16 -5.53 -6.72
CA ARG A 260 -13.44 -6.66 -7.62
C ARG A 260 -14.66 -7.49 -7.18
N ASP A 261 -14.84 -7.64 -5.87
CA ASP A 261 -15.96 -8.41 -5.33
C ASP A 261 -17.29 -7.70 -5.59
N ALA A 262 -17.32 -6.37 -5.41
CA ALA A 262 -18.48 -5.56 -5.77
C ALA A 262 -18.78 -5.62 -7.27
N MET A 263 -17.76 -5.64 -8.16
CA MET A 263 -17.96 -5.83 -9.60
C MET A 263 -18.62 -7.17 -9.90
N ARG A 264 -18.17 -8.27 -9.26
CA ARG A 264 -18.78 -9.60 -9.44
C ARG A 264 -20.24 -9.61 -9.01
N LYS A 265 -20.55 -9.01 -7.85
CA LYS A 265 -21.92 -8.93 -7.31
C LYS A 265 -22.84 -8.09 -8.22
N LEU A 266 -22.33 -7.01 -8.84
CA LEU A 266 -23.07 -6.26 -9.84
C LEU A 266 -23.46 -7.11 -11.03
N VAL A 267 -22.49 -7.85 -11.61
CA VAL A 267 -22.75 -8.74 -12.74
C VAL A 267 -23.82 -9.78 -12.40
N MET A 268 -23.78 -10.34 -11.20
CA MET A 268 -24.81 -11.30 -10.75
C MET A 268 -26.21 -10.66 -10.69
N ILE A 269 -26.32 -9.42 -10.19
CA ILE A 269 -27.61 -8.72 -10.15
C ILE A 269 -28.08 -8.38 -11.57
N GLU A 270 -27.18 -7.91 -12.45
CA GLU A 270 -27.50 -7.54 -13.83
C GLU A 270 -27.95 -8.71 -14.70
N GLN A 271 -27.44 -9.93 -14.43
CA GLN A 271 -27.88 -11.15 -15.13
C GLN A 271 -29.34 -11.50 -14.87
N GLU A 272 -29.90 -11.10 -13.73
CA GLU A 272 -31.28 -11.36 -13.36
C GLU A 272 -32.24 -10.22 -13.75
N TRP A 273 -31.70 -9.08 -14.17
CA TRP A 273 -32.47 -7.90 -14.52
C TRP A 273 -32.61 -7.70 -16.03
N THR A 274 -33.74 -7.17 -16.45
CA THR A 274 -33.92 -6.72 -17.84
C THR A 274 -33.13 -5.41 -18.09
N PRO A 275 -32.75 -5.13 -19.33
CA PRO A 275 -32.08 -3.87 -19.68
C PRO A 275 -32.88 -2.61 -19.27
N LYS A 276 -34.20 -2.73 -19.21
CA LYS A 276 -35.08 -1.64 -18.74
C LYS A 276 -34.89 -1.42 -17.25
N GLN A 277 -34.94 -2.49 -16.43
CA GLN A 277 -34.73 -2.38 -14.99
C GLN A 277 -33.37 -1.79 -14.64
N ILE A 278 -32.32 -2.19 -15.36
CA ILE A 278 -30.98 -1.63 -15.15
C ILE A 278 -30.99 -0.10 -15.39
N ARG A 279 -31.59 0.36 -16.50
CA ARG A 279 -31.69 1.80 -16.78
C ARG A 279 -32.51 2.53 -15.73
N ASP A 280 -33.66 2.00 -15.36
CA ASP A 280 -34.55 2.64 -14.37
C ASP A 280 -33.82 2.80 -13.00
N VAL A 281 -33.00 1.82 -12.61
CA VAL A 281 -32.20 1.94 -11.36
C VAL A 281 -31.04 2.91 -11.53
N GLN A 282 -30.37 2.94 -12.68
CA GLN A 282 -29.29 3.90 -12.94
C GLN A 282 -29.81 5.34 -12.92
N ASP A 283 -30.99 5.59 -13.42
CA ASP A 283 -31.65 6.91 -13.37
C ASP A 283 -32.01 7.31 -11.93
N LYS A 284 -32.56 6.38 -11.13
CA LYS A 284 -32.80 6.60 -9.70
C LYS A 284 -31.51 6.91 -8.92
N MET A 285 -30.38 6.27 -9.29
CA MET A 285 -29.09 6.48 -8.63
C MET A 285 -28.60 7.93 -8.70
N GLN A 286 -28.96 8.70 -9.73
CA GLN A 286 -28.59 10.12 -9.81
C GLN A 286 -29.20 10.92 -8.65
N GLY A 287 -30.43 10.60 -8.25
CA GLY A 287 -31.06 11.20 -7.07
C GLY A 287 -30.45 10.73 -5.75
N TRP A 288 -29.98 9.48 -5.67
CA TRP A 288 -29.38 8.93 -4.44
C TRP A 288 -27.97 9.44 -4.15
N VAL A 289 -27.22 9.83 -5.19
CA VAL A 289 -25.89 10.47 -5.01
C VAL A 289 -26.03 11.81 -4.27
N ALA A 290 -27.11 12.53 -4.51
CA ALA A 290 -27.38 13.81 -3.82
C ALA A 290 -27.83 13.62 -2.37
N ASN A 291 -28.47 12.50 -2.05
CA ASN A 291 -28.96 12.18 -0.71
C ASN A 291 -28.87 10.66 -0.45
N PRO A 292 -27.68 10.13 -0.13
CA PRO A 292 -27.49 8.69 0.10
C PRO A 292 -28.20 8.28 1.40
N ALA A 293 -29.38 7.70 1.25
CA ALA A 293 -30.23 7.21 2.34
C ALA A 293 -29.68 5.91 2.96
#